data_05f35a8d21ca9b23aa6c7a92552a7997
#
_entry.id   05f35a8d21ca9b23aa6c7a92552a7997
#
_cell.length_a   1.000
_cell.length_b   1.000
_cell.length_c   1.000
_cell.angle_alpha   90.00
_cell.angle_beta   90.00
_cell.angle_gamma   90.00
#
_symmetry.space_group_name_H-M   'P 1'
#
loop_
_entity.id
_entity.type
_entity.pdbx_description
1 polymer ?
#
loop_
_entity_poly.entity_id
_entity_poly.type
_entity_poly.pdbx_seq_one_letter_code
_entity_poly.pdbx_strand_id
1 'polypeptide(L)'
;MKRLLIVQPGEKLASLMSVRGDFADWVRAGMGLGEADTRVVYPHRGEELPDAGMFRAVVVTGASAMVTDDEPWMLRGALWLAETVRAGIPILGVCFGHQWLGKALGGEVTDNPRGTEVGTVTVMLTPPAADDPLLSGLPATLPLHVSHRQSVTLLPPGAVRLGASVMEANQAFRYG
;
A
#
# COMPACT_ATOMS: atom_id res chain seq x y z
N MET A 1 -6.30 3.90 -23.62
CA MET A 1 -5.19 3.96 -22.64
C MET A 1 -5.24 2.71 -21.75
N LYS A 2 -4.08 2.22 -21.22
CA LYS A 2 -4.10 1.13 -20.24
C LYS A 2 -4.77 1.59 -18.95
N ARG A 3 -5.58 0.71 -18.34
CA ARG A 3 -6.29 0.97 -17.08
C ARG A 3 -5.34 0.92 -15.88
N LEU A 4 -5.75 1.46 -14.74
CA LEU A 4 -5.15 1.22 -13.44
C LEU A 4 -5.64 -0.12 -12.90
N LEU A 5 -4.74 -0.93 -12.35
CA LEU A 5 -5.13 -2.11 -11.57
C LEU A 5 -5.23 -1.72 -10.08
N ILE A 6 -6.36 -2.04 -9.46
CA ILE A 6 -6.55 -1.95 -8.02
C ILE A 6 -6.57 -3.37 -7.46
N VAL A 7 -5.57 -3.72 -6.70
CA VAL A 7 -5.51 -4.97 -5.93
C VAL A 7 -6.09 -4.67 -4.55
N GLN A 8 -7.23 -5.27 -4.24
CA GLN A 8 -7.93 -5.09 -2.98
C GLN A 8 -7.86 -6.40 -2.16
N PRO A 9 -6.89 -6.51 -1.22
CA PRO A 9 -6.62 -7.74 -0.46
C PRO A 9 -7.58 -7.97 0.72
N GLY A 10 -8.58 -7.13 0.88
CA GLY A 10 -9.58 -7.26 1.95
C GLY A 10 -10.73 -6.30 1.75
N GLU A 11 -11.72 -6.40 2.62
CA GLU A 11 -12.93 -5.59 2.60
C GLU A 11 -13.01 -4.75 3.87
N LYS A 12 -13.74 -3.65 3.78
CA LYS A 12 -14.15 -2.87 4.94
C LYS A 12 -15.25 -3.60 5.73
N LEU A 13 -15.50 -3.12 6.92
CA LEU A 13 -16.68 -3.53 7.69
C LEU A 13 -17.94 -3.29 6.86
N ALA A 14 -18.81 -4.30 6.78
CA ALA A 14 -20.04 -4.26 5.99
C ALA A 14 -20.92 -3.05 6.32
N SER A 15 -20.95 -2.62 7.58
CA SER A 15 -21.68 -1.43 8.03
C SER A 15 -21.17 -0.11 7.42
N LEU A 16 -19.93 -0.05 6.97
CA LEU A 16 -19.34 1.13 6.35
C LEU A 16 -19.47 1.10 4.82
N MET A 17 -19.56 -0.09 4.23
CA MET A 17 -19.63 -0.26 2.77
C MET A 17 -20.85 0.42 2.15
N SER A 18 -22.02 0.30 2.80
CA SER A 18 -23.28 0.88 2.32
C SER A 18 -23.29 2.41 2.31
N VAL A 19 -22.45 3.05 3.15
CA VAL A 19 -22.46 4.53 3.33
C VAL A 19 -21.28 5.19 2.62
N ARG A 20 -20.14 4.49 2.52
CA ARG A 20 -18.87 5.09 2.09
C ARG A 20 -18.21 4.36 0.92
N GLY A 21 -18.83 3.31 0.37
CA GLY A 21 -18.21 2.45 -0.63
C GLY A 21 -17.04 1.63 -0.04
N ASP A 22 -16.30 0.92 -0.85
CA ASP A 22 -15.15 0.13 -0.45
C ASP A 22 -13.81 0.81 -0.78
N PHE A 23 -12.68 0.17 -0.48
CA PHE A 23 -11.35 0.73 -0.71
C PHE A 23 -11.10 1.10 -2.17
N ALA A 24 -11.56 0.27 -3.13
CA ALA A 24 -11.45 0.58 -4.55
C ALA A 24 -12.19 1.87 -4.94
N ASP A 25 -13.33 2.13 -4.31
CA ASP A 25 -14.11 3.35 -4.56
C ASP A 25 -13.37 4.59 -4.03
N TRP A 26 -12.67 4.45 -2.90
CA TRP A 26 -11.86 5.54 -2.36
C TRP A 26 -10.64 5.83 -3.22
N VAL A 27 -9.98 4.79 -3.76
CA VAL A 27 -8.88 4.97 -4.71
C VAL A 27 -9.37 5.70 -5.96
N ARG A 28 -10.51 5.28 -6.54
CA ARG A 28 -11.09 5.95 -7.70
C ARG A 28 -11.40 7.41 -7.41
N ALA A 29 -12.09 7.68 -6.30
CA ALA A 29 -12.47 9.03 -5.92
C ALA A 29 -11.25 9.93 -5.68
N GLY A 30 -10.24 9.43 -4.95
CA GLY A 30 -9.01 10.17 -4.66
C GLY A 30 -8.15 10.46 -5.89
N MET A 31 -8.23 9.60 -6.92
CA MET A 31 -7.47 9.75 -8.16
C MET A 31 -8.29 10.38 -9.31
N GLY A 32 -9.56 10.71 -9.08
CA GLY A 32 -10.45 11.24 -10.11
C GLY A 32 -10.73 10.25 -11.25
N LEU A 33 -10.80 8.94 -10.97
CA LEU A 33 -10.98 7.87 -11.94
C LEU A 33 -12.37 7.26 -11.86
N GLY A 34 -12.90 6.86 -13.02
CA GLY A 34 -14.13 6.08 -13.13
C GLY A 34 -13.89 4.57 -13.14
N GLU A 35 -14.99 3.79 -13.16
CA GLU A 35 -14.92 2.32 -13.27
C GLU A 35 -14.26 1.88 -14.59
N ALA A 36 -14.53 2.58 -15.69
CA ALA A 36 -13.93 2.29 -16.99
C ALA A 36 -12.40 2.43 -17.00
N ASP A 37 -11.85 3.28 -16.13
CA ASP A 37 -10.42 3.57 -16.05
C ASP A 37 -9.65 2.55 -15.17
N THR A 38 -10.38 1.68 -14.48
CA THR A 38 -9.81 0.77 -13.47
C THR A 38 -10.23 -0.68 -13.72
N ARG A 39 -9.45 -1.61 -13.19
CA ARG A 39 -9.85 -2.99 -12.93
C ARG A 39 -9.56 -3.29 -11.46
N VAL A 40 -10.51 -3.87 -10.76
CA VAL A 40 -10.32 -4.35 -9.38
C VAL A 40 -10.13 -5.85 -9.41
N VAL A 41 -9.27 -6.36 -8.53
CA VAL A 41 -9.07 -7.80 -8.28
C VAL A 41 -8.99 -8.07 -6.79
N TYR A 42 -9.57 -9.18 -6.35
CA TYR A 42 -9.74 -9.57 -4.94
C TYR A 42 -9.00 -10.88 -4.64
N PRO A 43 -7.66 -10.86 -4.42
CA PRO A 43 -6.88 -12.08 -4.24
C PRO A 43 -7.28 -12.89 -3.00
N HIS A 44 -7.78 -12.24 -1.95
CA HIS A 44 -8.30 -12.91 -0.75
C HIS A 44 -9.59 -13.73 -1.01
N ARG A 45 -10.27 -13.50 -2.13
CA ARG A 45 -11.42 -14.28 -2.60
C ARG A 45 -11.02 -15.39 -3.56
N GLY A 46 -9.72 -15.60 -3.79
CA GLY A 46 -9.19 -16.59 -4.73
C GLY A 46 -9.09 -16.10 -6.18
N GLU A 47 -9.31 -14.82 -6.45
CA GLU A 47 -9.08 -14.26 -7.78
C GLU A 47 -7.59 -14.23 -8.10
N GLU A 48 -7.25 -14.63 -9.33
CA GLU A 48 -5.87 -14.60 -9.81
C GLU A 48 -5.43 -13.18 -10.13
N LEU A 49 -4.21 -12.84 -9.72
CA LEU A 49 -3.58 -11.58 -10.09
C LEU A 49 -3.22 -11.61 -11.58
N PRO A 50 -3.69 -10.65 -12.38
CA PRO A 50 -3.44 -10.62 -13.82
C PRO A 50 -1.99 -10.23 -14.14
N ASP A 51 -1.59 -10.41 -15.41
CA ASP A 51 -0.35 -9.84 -15.90
C ASP A 51 -0.35 -8.31 -15.70
N ALA A 52 0.56 -7.83 -14.85
CA ALA A 52 0.67 -6.41 -14.52
C ALA A 52 1.04 -5.55 -15.73
N GLY A 53 1.71 -6.12 -16.74
CA GLY A 53 2.07 -5.43 -17.99
C GLY A 53 0.85 -4.95 -18.81
N MET A 54 -0.34 -5.45 -18.52
CA MET A 54 -1.59 -4.98 -19.12
C MET A 54 -2.07 -3.63 -18.58
N PHE A 55 -1.49 -3.16 -17.47
CA PHE A 55 -1.91 -1.95 -16.75
C PHE A 55 -0.84 -0.87 -16.80
N ARG A 56 -1.26 0.39 -16.60
CA ARG A 56 -0.33 1.53 -16.52
C ARG A 56 0.34 1.65 -15.17
N ALA A 57 -0.30 1.18 -14.12
CA ALA A 57 0.18 1.17 -12.75
C ALA A 57 -0.72 0.27 -11.89
N VAL A 58 -0.28 -0.03 -10.68
CA VAL A 58 -0.99 -0.83 -9.69
C VAL A 58 -1.18 -0.01 -8.41
N VAL A 59 -2.35 -0.10 -7.79
CA VAL A 59 -2.59 0.34 -6.41
C VAL A 59 -2.98 -0.88 -5.59
N VAL A 60 -2.28 -1.12 -4.49
CA VAL A 60 -2.62 -2.16 -3.51
C VAL A 60 -3.20 -1.49 -2.28
N THR A 61 -4.45 -1.79 -1.95
CA THR A 61 -5.17 -1.13 -0.87
C THR A 61 -4.82 -1.68 0.51
N GLY A 62 -5.40 -1.10 1.55
CA GLY A 62 -5.42 -1.66 2.89
C GLY A 62 -6.28 -2.92 2.98
N ALA A 63 -6.10 -3.64 4.08
CA ALA A 63 -6.91 -4.78 4.51
C ALA A 63 -6.90 -4.88 6.04
N SER A 64 -7.85 -5.62 6.59
CA SER A 64 -7.85 -5.98 8.03
C SER A 64 -6.99 -7.21 8.34
N ALA A 65 -6.56 -7.95 7.32
CA ALA A 65 -5.64 -9.08 7.45
C ALA A 65 -4.24 -8.61 7.85
N MET A 66 -3.46 -9.50 8.44
CA MET A 66 -2.06 -9.26 8.79
C MET A 66 -1.14 -9.86 7.74
N VAL A 67 -0.14 -9.10 7.29
CA VAL A 67 0.82 -9.58 6.27
C VAL A 67 1.61 -10.80 6.76
N THR A 68 1.71 -10.96 8.08
CA THR A 68 2.40 -12.09 8.73
C THR A 68 1.54 -13.36 8.87
N ASP A 69 0.27 -13.34 8.45
CA ASP A 69 -0.57 -14.54 8.45
C ASP A 69 -0.11 -15.56 7.39
N ASP A 70 0.67 -15.10 6.42
CA ASP A 70 1.31 -15.93 5.39
C ASP A 70 0.34 -16.87 4.64
N GLU A 71 -0.91 -16.41 4.46
CA GLU A 71 -1.89 -17.17 3.71
C GLU A 71 -1.42 -17.45 2.27
N PRO A 72 -1.83 -18.55 1.65
CA PRO A 72 -1.35 -18.94 0.31
C PRO A 72 -1.52 -17.85 -0.76
N TRP A 73 -2.58 -17.04 -0.69
CA TRP A 73 -2.79 -15.93 -1.62
C TRP A 73 -1.79 -14.78 -1.36
N MET A 74 -1.41 -14.54 -0.10
CA MET A 74 -0.41 -13.54 0.27
C MET A 74 0.97 -13.92 -0.25
N LEU A 75 1.35 -15.19 -0.11
CA LEU A 75 2.65 -15.68 -0.61
C LEU A 75 2.73 -15.58 -2.14
N ARG A 76 1.69 -16.01 -2.86
CA ARG A 76 1.63 -15.85 -4.32
C ARG A 76 1.66 -14.39 -4.75
N GLY A 77 0.90 -13.54 -4.06
CA GLY A 77 0.86 -12.12 -4.34
C GLY A 77 2.18 -11.41 -4.06
N ALA A 78 2.94 -11.82 -3.04
CA ALA A 78 4.27 -11.28 -2.78
C ALA A 78 5.24 -11.55 -3.95
N LEU A 79 5.21 -12.75 -4.51
CA LEU A 79 5.99 -13.08 -5.72
C LEU A 79 5.58 -12.21 -6.90
N TRP A 80 4.26 -12.07 -7.13
CA TRP A 80 3.72 -11.23 -8.20
C TRP A 80 4.10 -9.74 -8.02
N LEU A 81 4.05 -9.21 -6.80
CA LEU A 81 4.48 -7.83 -6.49
C LEU A 81 5.96 -7.63 -6.82
N ALA A 82 6.82 -8.55 -6.39
CA ALA A 82 8.25 -8.49 -6.68
C ALA A 82 8.54 -8.55 -8.20
N GLU A 83 7.81 -9.37 -8.94
CA GLU A 83 7.91 -9.45 -10.40
C GLU A 83 7.42 -8.18 -11.08
N THR A 84 6.33 -7.62 -10.61
CA THR A 84 5.75 -6.36 -11.11
C THR A 84 6.73 -5.19 -10.93
N VAL A 85 7.39 -5.09 -9.77
CA VAL A 85 8.43 -4.09 -9.51
C VAL A 85 9.63 -4.30 -10.44
N ARG A 86 10.10 -5.55 -10.60
CA ARG A 86 11.21 -5.88 -11.52
C ARG A 86 10.90 -5.53 -12.98
N ALA A 87 9.63 -5.62 -13.37
CA ALA A 87 9.16 -5.23 -14.70
C ALA A 87 9.06 -3.69 -14.88
N GLY A 88 9.36 -2.89 -13.85
CA GLY A 88 9.31 -1.43 -13.89
C GLY A 88 7.89 -0.86 -13.91
N ILE A 89 6.89 -1.63 -13.49
CA ILE A 89 5.51 -1.16 -13.42
C ILE A 89 5.31 -0.44 -12.08
N PRO A 90 4.84 0.83 -12.08
CA PRO A 90 4.64 1.59 -10.85
C PRO A 90 3.61 0.94 -9.93
N ILE A 91 3.92 0.84 -8.64
CA ILE A 91 3.03 0.32 -7.60
C ILE A 91 2.92 1.32 -6.46
N LEU A 92 1.70 1.62 -6.04
CA LEU A 92 1.42 2.32 -4.79
C LEU A 92 0.79 1.33 -3.80
N GLY A 93 1.46 1.07 -2.68
CA GLY A 93 0.92 0.30 -1.56
C GLY A 93 0.42 1.20 -0.43
N VAL A 94 -0.79 0.93 0.06
CA VAL A 94 -1.40 1.67 1.17
C VAL A 94 -1.69 0.72 2.32
N CYS A 95 -1.24 1.04 3.54
CA CYS A 95 -1.43 0.26 4.77
C CYS A 95 -0.96 -1.20 4.59
N PHE A 96 -1.88 -2.17 4.50
CA PHE A 96 -1.54 -3.56 4.17
C PHE A 96 -0.70 -3.65 2.89
N GLY A 97 -1.07 -2.92 1.84
CA GLY A 97 -0.32 -2.91 0.57
C GLY A 97 1.11 -2.38 0.71
N HIS A 98 1.33 -1.38 1.57
CA HIS A 98 2.67 -0.88 1.92
C HIS A 98 3.50 -1.98 2.62
N GLN A 99 2.92 -2.65 3.61
CA GLN A 99 3.57 -3.73 4.34
C GLN A 99 3.85 -4.94 3.44
N TRP A 100 2.86 -5.32 2.61
CA TRP A 100 2.99 -6.45 1.68
C TRP A 100 4.08 -6.21 0.65
N LEU A 101 4.15 -4.99 0.12
CA LEU A 101 5.22 -4.58 -0.79
C LEU A 101 6.58 -4.60 -0.09
N GLY A 102 6.67 -4.09 1.14
CA GLY A 102 7.88 -4.15 1.97
C GLY A 102 8.40 -5.59 2.12
N LYS A 103 7.52 -6.52 2.50
CA LYS A 103 7.84 -7.94 2.63
C LYS A 103 8.24 -8.60 1.29
N ALA A 104 7.48 -8.31 0.23
CA ALA A 104 7.73 -8.86 -1.10
C ALA A 104 9.11 -8.47 -1.67
N LEU A 105 9.65 -7.34 -1.26
CA LEU A 105 10.93 -6.80 -1.71
C LEU A 105 12.11 -7.15 -0.77
N GLY A 106 11.87 -7.99 0.23
CA GLY A 106 12.92 -8.48 1.15
C GLY A 106 13.11 -7.65 2.42
N GLY A 107 12.15 -6.81 2.77
CA GLY A 107 12.04 -6.18 4.09
C GLY A 107 11.39 -7.10 5.11
N GLU A 108 11.35 -6.65 6.36
CA GLU A 108 10.65 -7.33 7.46
C GLU A 108 9.37 -6.59 7.85
N VAL A 109 8.32 -7.37 8.11
CA VAL A 109 7.06 -6.88 8.67
C VAL A 109 6.76 -7.66 9.93
N THR A 110 6.56 -6.95 11.04
CA THR A 110 6.19 -7.53 12.33
C THR A 110 5.13 -6.68 13.02
N ASP A 111 4.61 -7.13 14.15
CA ASP A 111 3.87 -6.26 15.04
C ASP A 111 4.76 -5.05 15.40
N ASN A 112 4.16 -3.86 15.37
CA ASN A 112 4.92 -2.65 15.70
C ASN A 112 5.41 -2.73 17.16
N PRO A 113 6.73 -2.66 17.41
CA PRO A 113 7.28 -2.77 18.76
C PRO A 113 6.83 -1.64 19.70
N ARG A 114 6.29 -0.55 19.14
CA ARG A 114 5.72 0.58 19.91
C ARG A 114 4.20 0.46 20.11
N GLY A 115 3.59 -0.61 19.62
CA GLY A 115 2.16 -0.87 19.72
C GLY A 115 1.34 -0.43 18.51
N THR A 116 0.03 -0.55 18.61
CA THR A 116 -0.90 -0.15 17.55
C THR A 116 -0.98 1.37 17.44
N GLU A 117 -0.83 1.90 16.24
CA GLU A 117 -0.99 3.33 15.94
C GLU A 117 -2.35 3.56 15.27
N VAL A 118 -3.22 4.35 15.92
CA VAL A 118 -4.58 4.64 15.45
C VAL A 118 -4.91 6.11 15.69
N GLY A 119 -5.55 6.73 14.71
CA GLY A 119 -6.02 8.12 14.80
C GLY A 119 -5.32 9.06 13.82
N THR A 120 -5.40 10.36 14.11
CA THR A 120 -4.67 11.37 13.34
C THR A 120 -3.29 11.56 13.95
N VAL A 121 -2.25 11.29 13.18
CA VAL A 121 -0.87 11.45 13.61
C VAL A 121 -0.14 12.45 12.72
N THR A 122 0.92 13.03 13.22
CA THR A 122 1.82 13.86 12.42
C THR A 122 2.88 12.96 11.79
N VAL A 123 2.88 12.89 10.47
CA VAL A 123 3.93 12.24 9.69
C VAL A 123 4.94 13.30 9.26
N MET A 124 6.20 13.08 9.60
CA MET A 124 7.34 13.92 9.19
C MET A 124 7.94 13.33 7.92
N LEU A 125 7.97 14.12 6.86
CA LEU A 125 8.65 13.75 5.62
C LEU A 125 10.17 13.89 5.81
N THR A 126 10.91 12.94 5.24
CA THR A 126 12.38 12.96 5.25
C THR A 126 12.91 13.84 4.12
N PRO A 127 14.18 14.32 4.19
CA PRO A 127 14.74 15.10 3.11
C PRO A 127 14.60 14.49 1.70
N PRO A 128 14.79 13.16 1.48
CA PRO A 128 14.55 12.55 0.19
C PRO A 128 13.13 12.68 -0.37
N ALA A 129 12.12 12.94 0.47
CA ALA A 129 10.75 13.14 0.01
C ALA A 129 10.56 14.44 -0.80
N ALA A 130 11.45 15.41 -0.63
CA ALA A 130 11.40 16.66 -1.39
C ALA A 130 11.61 16.46 -2.90
N ASP A 131 12.36 15.42 -3.27
CA ASP A 131 12.65 15.06 -4.67
C ASP A 131 11.85 13.85 -5.14
N ASP A 132 10.92 13.35 -4.31
CA ASP A 132 10.09 12.19 -4.63
C ASP A 132 8.96 12.58 -5.58
N PRO A 133 8.71 11.83 -6.68
CA PRO A 133 7.69 12.19 -7.67
C PRO A 133 6.26 12.31 -7.12
N LEU A 134 5.94 11.60 -6.03
CA LEU A 134 4.61 11.63 -5.41
C LEU A 134 4.52 12.62 -4.24
N LEU A 135 5.61 12.86 -3.52
CA LEU A 135 5.60 13.62 -2.27
C LEU A 135 6.21 15.02 -2.41
N SER A 136 6.91 15.31 -3.52
CA SER A 136 7.46 16.63 -3.79
C SER A 136 6.36 17.70 -3.78
N GLY A 137 6.63 18.82 -3.11
CA GLY A 137 5.66 19.90 -2.96
C GLY A 137 4.70 19.75 -1.78
N LEU A 138 4.72 18.62 -1.07
CA LEU A 138 3.98 18.49 0.18
C LEU A 138 4.72 19.16 1.34
N PRO A 139 3.99 19.64 2.38
CA PRO A 139 4.60 20.17 3.58
C PRO A 139 5.51 19.12 4.26
N ALA A 140 6.58 19.60 4.94
CA ALA A 140 7.49 18.70 5.66
C ALA A 140 6.80 17.86 6.77
N THR A 141 5.62 18.28 7.21
CA THR A 141 4.78 17.57 8.17
C THR A 141 3.35 17.48 7.67
N LEU A 142 2.74 16.31 7.79
CA LEU A 142 1.38 16.03 7.31
C LEU A 142 0.55 15.42 8.44
N PRO A 143 -0.65 15.94 8.74
CA PRO A 143 -1.62 15.22 9.56
C PRO A 143 -2.25 14.12 8.70
N LEU A 144 -2.02 12.86 9.06
CA LEU A 144 -2.58 11.70 8.37
C LEU A 144 -3.39 10.82 9.32
N HIS A 145 -4.46 10.24 8.80
CA HIS A 145 -5.20 9.22 9.53
C HIS A 145 -4.52 7.86 9.30
N VAL A 146 -4.20 7.20 10.39
CA VAL A 146 -3.57 5.89 10.40
C VAL A 146 -4.37 4.90 11.24
N SER A 147 -4.28 3.62 10.87
CA SER A 147 -4.81 2.51 11.66
C SER A 147 -4.02 1.26 11.28
N HIS A 148 -2.98 0.95 12.03
CA HIS A 148 -2.17 -0.23 11.80
C HIS A 148 -1.57 -0.78 13.09
N ARG A 149 -1.51 -2.11 13.16
CA ARG A 149 -0.85 -2.86 14.22
C ARG A 149 0.55 -3.28 13.82
N GLN A 150 0.71 -3.64 12.53
CA GLN A 150 1.99 -4.06 11.98
C GLN A 150 2.76 -2.90 11.36
N SER A 151 4.07 -3.08 11.27
CA SER A 151 5.04 -2.13 10.77
C SER A 151 6.01 -2.82 9.81
N VAL A 152 6.52 -2.10 8.82
CA VAL A 152 7.72 -2.47 8.08
C VAL A 152 8.92 -2.16 8.98
N THR A 153 9.31 -3.12 9.82
CA THR A 153 10.36 -2.93 10.84
C THR A 153 11.76 -2.84 10.25
N LEU A 154 11.97 -3.49 9.09
CA LEU A 154 13.18 -3.38 8.29
C LEU A 154 12.80 -3.08 6.84
N LEU A 155 13.30 -1.98 6.30
CA LEU A 155 13.09 -1.63 4.89
C LEU A 155 13.77 -2.63 3.95
N PRO A 156 13.21 -2.88 2.76
CA PRO A 156 13.88 -3.63 1.72
C PRO A 156 15.26 -3.04 1.39
N PRO A 157 16.26 -3.88 1.06
CA PRO A 157 17.56 -3.39 0.60
C PRO A 157 17.43 -2.44 -0.59
N GLY A 158 17.97 -1.24 -0.48
CA GLY A 158 17.88 -0.21 -1.50
C GLY A 158 16.63 0.69 -1.42
N ALA A 159 15.72 0.44 -0.50
CA ALA A 159 14.59 1.33 -0.27
C ALA A 159 15.03 2.64 0.42
N VAL A 160 14.35 3.72 0.07
CA VAL A 160 14.57 5.06 0.64
C VAL A 160 13.39 5.42 1.53
N ARG A 161 13.65 5.70 2.81
CA ARG A 161 12.61 6.19 3.72
C ARG A 161 12.17 7.58 3.31
N LEU A 162 10.85 7.77 3.20
CA LEU A 162 10.25 9.06 2.81
C LEU A 162 9.47 9.73 3.94
N GLY A 163 9.00 8.98 4.93
CA GLY A 163 8.23 9.54 6.03
C GLY A 163 8.23 8.65 7.27
N ALA A 164 8.04 9.29 8.42
CA ALA A 164 7.96 8.64 9.73
C ALA A 164 6.96 9.36 10.64
N SER A 165 6.36 8.63 11.58
CA SER A 165 5.66 9.18 12.73
C SER A 165 6.43 8.89 14.03
N VAL A 166 5.86 9.30 15.17
CA VAL A 166 6.45 8.98 16.48
C VAL A 166 6.48 7.46 16.73
N MET A 167 5.45 6.74 16.26
CA MET A 167 5.33 5.30 16.50
C MET A 167 5.79 4.45 15.30
N GLU A 168 5.82 4.99 14.09
CA GLU A 168 6.18 4.26 12.88
C GLU A 168 7.37 4.91 12.19
N ALA A 169 8.50 4.23 12.21
CA ALA A 169 9.72 4.73 11.58
C ALA A 169 9.66 4.71 10.05
N ASN A 170 8.86 3.85 9.47
CA ASN A 170 8.79 3.60 8.03
C ASN A 170 7.36 3.80 7.49
N GLN A 171 6.71 4.93 7.87
CA GLN A 171 5.35 5.29 7.39
C GLN A 171 5.27 5.41 5.87
N ALA A 172 6.36 5.81 5.24
CA ALA A 172 6.46 5.86 3.79
C ALA A 172 7.88 5.51 3.34
N PHE A 173 7.98 4.73 2.29
CA PHE A 173 9.24 4.46 1.61
C PHE A 173 9.03 4.38 0.09
N ARG A 174 10.11 4.58 -0.66
CA ARG A 174 10.21 4.32 -2.09
C ARG A 174 11.23 3.22 -2.33
N TYR A 175 10.99 2.41 -3.35
CA TYR A 175 11.90 1.40 -3.87
C TYR A 175 12.02 1.57 -5.39
N GLY A 176 13.24 1.84 -5.88
CA GLY A 176 13.52 2.16 -7.29
C GLY A 176 13.39 3.63 -7.65
#